data_e2b18492a51ae5e06208aa45145ba8bf
#
_entry.id   e2b18492a51ae5e06208aa45145ba8bf
#
_cell.length_a   1.000
_cell.length_b   1.000
_cell.length_c   1.000
_cell.angle_alpha   90.00
_cell.angle_beta   90.00
_cell.angle_gamma   90.00
#
_symmetry.space_group_name_H-M   'P 1'
#
loop_
_entity.id
_entity.type
_entity.pdbx_description
1 polymer ?
#
loop_
_entity_poly.entity_id
_entity_poly.type
_entity_poly.pdbx_seq_one_letter_code
_entity_poly.pdbx_strand_id
1 'polypeptide(L)'
;TDDTEALLPDNNYIIFGDHTEIIKYVDFKFAQGADGIKILITKDFDCKYLYYCFTNFYEPTGKYTRHWSKAKTTLIPLPPLEIQEEIVRILDKFTGLTIEIKEELTTELILRKQQYEHYRDELLTFGDEVKKESLEKCTLKIQKVKWNNVSEEEYNYIDLSSVNRDNNKIYETQNINSTTAPSRAQQIVLENDIIFGTTRPLLKRYCIIPKEYNNQICSTGFCVLRADENIVLPKWIFYLISTNSFYAYVEKNQKGTSYPAISDTEVKKFEIPLPPLEEQKRIVEILDRFDKYINDIKEGLPAEIEMRQKQYEHYRKELLDFKKLNMER
;
A
#
# COMPACT_ATOMS: atom_id res chain seq x y z
N THR A 1 7.14 -3.75 -33.33
CA THR A 1 7.59 -3.10 -34.55
C THR A 1 7.00 -3.84 -35.74
N ASP A 2 6.73 -3.16 -36.84
CA ASP A 2 6.31 -3.77 -38.12
C ASP A 2 7.49 -4.33 -38.92
N ASP A 3 8.70 -4.24 -38.35
CA ASP A 3 9.94 -4.74 -38.94
C ASP A 3 10.14 -6.22 -38.57
N THR A 4 9.75 -7.09 -39.47
CA THR A 4 9.86 -8.56 -39.29
C THR A 4 11.32 -9.06 -39.37
N GLU A 5 12.24 -8.28 -39.95
CA GLU A 5 13.68 -8.65 -40.02
C GLU A 5 14.39 -8.44 -38.68
N ALA A 6 13.86 -7.58 -37.80
CA ALA A 6 14.39 -7.35 -36.46
C ALA A 6 13.92 -8.39 -35.41
N LEU A 7 13.02 -9.30 -35.78
CA LEU A 7 12.51 -10.32 -34.86
C LEU A 7 13.53 -11.44 -34.65
N LEU A 8 13.72 -11.81 -33.40
CA LEU A 8 14.47 -13.01 -33.07
C LEU A 8 13.71 -14.27 -33.54
N PRO A 9 14.45 -15.34 -33.91
CA PRO A 9 13.85 -16.63 -34.30
C PRO A 9 12.79 -17.14 -33.31
N ASP A 10 11.90 -18.01 -33.77
CA ASP A 10 10.92 -18.66 -32.91
C ASP A 10 11.63 -19.66 -32.00
N ASN A 11 11.77 -19.32 -30.74
CA ASN A 11 12.43 -20.13 -29.72
C ASN A 11 12.03 -19.66 -28.33
N ASN A 12 12.41 -20.44 -27.32
CA ASN A 12 12.28 -20.06 -25.92
C ASN A 12 13.52 -19.30 -25.46
N TYR A 13 13.30 -18.17 -24.82
CA TYR A 13 14.36 -17.28 -24.38
C TYR A 13 14.23 -16.94 -22.90
N ILE A 14 15.38 -16.68 -22.24
CA ILE A 14 15.41 -16.00 -20.95
C ILE A 14 16.02 -14.62 -21.18
N ILE A 15 15.33 -13.60 -20.74
CA ILE A 15 15.79 -12.21 -20.80
C ILE A 15 16.24 -11.79 -19.41
N PHE A 16 17.46 -11.30 -19.29
CA PHE A 16 18.01 -10.68 -18.10
C PHE A 16 18.24 -9.19 -18.32
N GLY A 17 17.62 -8.37 -17.49
CA GLY A 17 17.86 -6.92 -17.49
C GLY A 17 19.16 -6.58 -16.76
N ASP A 18 20.20 -6.13 -17.52
CA ASP A 18 21.54 -5.90 -16.98
C ASP A 18 21.58 -4.82 -15.88
N HIS A 19 20.66 -3.85 -15.90
CA HIS A 19 20.56 -2.80 -14.88
C HIS A 19 19.43 -3.01 -13.86
N THR A 20 18.38 -3.73 -14.27
CA THR A 20 17.18 -3.93 -13.45
C THR A 20 17.17 -5.24 -12.70
N GLU A 21 18.08 -6.16 -13.05
CA GLU A 21 18.19 -7.53 -12.53
C GLU A 21 16.89 -8.36 -12.73
N ILE A 22 15.99 -7.90 -13.61
CA ILE A 22 14.74 -8.59 -13.91
C ILE A 22 15.00 -9.79 -14.83
N ILE A 23 14.49 -10.96 -14.46
CA ILE A 23 14.55 -12.19 -15.24
C ILE A 23 13.16 -12.49 -15.79
N LYS A 24 13.06 -12.71 -17.12
CA LYS A 24 11.81 -13.07 -17.80
C LYS A 24 12.00 -14.27 -18.71
N TYR A 25 11.02 -15.16 -18.72
CA TYR A 25 10.88 -16.20 -19.74
C TYR A 25 10.01 -15.66 -20.88
N VAL A 26 10.40 -15.92 -22.11
CA VAL A 26 9.72 -15.47 -23.34
C VAL A 26 9.63 -16.62 -24.32
N ASP A 27 8.42 -16.95 -24.75
CA ASP A 27 8.07 -18.04 -25.68
C ASP A 27 7.35 -17.50 -26.93
N PHE A 28 7.55 -16.24 -27.26
CA PHE A 28 6.99 -15.58 -28.42
C PHE A 28 8.07 -14.75 -29.18
N LYS A 29 7.79 -14.44 -30.43
CA LYS A 29 8.70 -13.63 -31.26
C LYS A 29 8.77 -12.19 -30.75
N PHE A 30 9.98 -11.69 -30.59
CA PHE A 30 10.21 -10.31 -30.16
C PHE A 30 11.49 -9.74 -30.81
N ALA A 31 11.59 -8.42 -30.82
CA ALA A 31 12.80 -7.71 -31.22
C ALA A 31 13.50 -7.12 -30.01
N GLN A 32 14.82 -7.14 -30.01
CA GLN A 32 15.60 -6.50 -28.97
C GLN A 32 15.57 -4.98 -29.15
N GLY A 33 14.95 -4.25 -28.22
CA GLY A 33 14.78 -2.80 -28.28
C GLY A 33 15.86 -1.98 -27.58
N ALA A 34 16.73 -2.61 -26.76
CA ALA A 34 17.76 -1.88 -26.00
C ALA A 34 18.97 -2.77 -25.69
N ASP A 35 20.15 -2.14 -25.57
CA ASP A 35 21.42 -2.83 -25.24
C ASP A 35 21.50 -3.31 -23.77
N GLY A 36 20.62 -2.84 -22.93
CA GLY A 36 20.57 -3.14 -21.48
C GLY A 36 19.99 -4.50 -21.13
N ILE A 37 19.73 -5.39 -22.10
CA ILE A 37 19.24 -6.74 -21.87
C ILE A 37 20.22 -7.80 -22.36
N LYS A 38 20.26 -8.95 -21.69
CA LYS A 38 20.95 -10.16 -22.10
C LYS A 38 19.94 -11.24 -22.43
N ILE A 39 20.11 -11.87 -23.59
CA ILE A 39 19.21 -12.91 -24.08
C ILE A 39 19.96 -14.24 -23.98
N LEU A 40 19.38 -15.19 -23.28
CA LEU A 40 19.95 -16.51 -23.08
C LEU A 40 19.11 -17.54 -23.83
N ILE A 41 19.81 -18.47 -24.45
CA ILE A 41 19.26 -19.66 -25.12
C ILE A 41 19.93 -20.89 -24.52
N THR A 42 19.19 -21.97 -24.41
CA THR A 42 19.73 -23.29 -24.01
C THR A 42 19.87 -24.18 -25.24
N LYS A 43 20.84 -25.10 -25.22
CA LYS A 43 21.00 -26.13 -26.24
C LYS A 43 20.74 -27.54 -25.72
N ASP A 44 21.22 -27.81 -24.50
CA ASP A 44 21.29 -29.18 -23.96
C ASP A 44 20.41 -29.38 -22.72
N PHE A 45 19.61 -28.39 -22.35
CA PHE A 45 18.71 -28.46 -21.21
C PHE A 45 17.45 -27.60 -21.41
N ASP A 46 16.42 -27.87 -20.62
CA ASP A 46 15.15 -27.16 -20.71
C ASP A 46 15.29 -25.69 -20.39
N CYS A 47 14.81 -24.81 -21.26
CA CYS A 47 14.94 -23.35 -21.12
C CYS A 47 14.11 -22.83 -19.94
N LYS A 48 12.95 -23.43 -19.70
CA LYS A 48 12.06 -23.02 -18.60
C LYS A 48 12.58 -23.49 -17.25
N TYR A 49 13.25 -24.66 -17.23
CA TYR A 49 14.00 -25.13 -16.07
C TYR A 49 15.12 -24.13 -15.71
N LEU A 50 15.90 -23.68 -16.70
CA LEU A 50 16.92 -22.65 -16.48
C LEU A 50 16.29 -21.36 -15.92
N TYR A 51 15.14 -20.94 -16.45
CA TYR A 51 14.43 -19.76 -15.95
C TYR A 51 14.08 -19.91 -14.45
N TYR A 52 13.52 -21.04 -14.04
CA TYR A 52 13.19 -21.29 -12.64
C TYR A 52 14.42 -21.35 -11.74
N CYS A 53 15.49 -22.02 -12.19
CA CYS A 53 16.76 -22.05 -11.47
C CYS A 53 17.38 -20.66 -11.34
N PHE A 54 17.43 -19.91 -12.44
CA PHE A 54 18.03 -18.57 -12.45
C PHE A 54 17.26 -17.62 -11.54
N THR A 55 15.93 -17.67 -11.55
CA THR A 55 15.08 -16.90 -10.65
C THR A 55 15.25 -17.30 -9.17
N ASN A 56 15.57 -18.58 -8.90
CA ASN A 56 15.72 -19.10 -7.54
C ASN A 56 17.11 -18.87 -6.93
N PHE A 57 18.16 -18.96 -7.74
CA PHE A 57 19.55 -18.95 -7.27
C PHE A 57 20.29 -17.63 -7.50
N TYR A 58 19.79 -16.77 -8.38
CA TYR A 58 20.35 -15.44 -8.55
C TYR A 58 19.87 -14.52 -7.41
N GLU A 59 20.81 -13.91 -6.71
CA GLU A 59 20.51 -12.95 -5.64
C GLU A 59 20.68 -11.52 -6.20
N PRO A 60 19.57 -10.78 -6.39
CA PRO A 60 19.63 -9.39 -6.84
C PRO A 60 20.38 -8.51 -5.84
N THR A 61 21.09 -7.50 -6.34
CA THR A 61 21.79 -6.53 -5.50
C THR A 61 20.94 -5.31 -5.16
N GLY A 62 19.88 -5.07 -5.93
CA GLY A 62 19.01 -3.90 -5.81
C GLY A 62 19.67 -2.56 -6.18
N LYS A 63 20.87 -2.56 -6.78
CA LYS A 63 21.58 -1.36 -7.19
C LYS A 63 21.43 -1.13 -8.69
N TYR A 64 21.33 0.11 -9.12
CA TYR A 64 21.27 0.45 -10.56
C TYR A 64 22.68 0.50 -11.17
N THR A 65 23.23 -0.68 -11.46
CA THR A 65 24.55 -0.88 -12.10
C THR A 65 24.44 -2.02 -13.13
N ARG A 66 25.56 -2.41 -13.77
CA ARG A 66 25.58 -3.59 -14.64
C ARG A 66 25.83 -4.85 -13.83
N HIS A 67 24.97 -5.85 -13.98
CA HIS A 67 24.95 -7.05 -13.14
C HIS A 67 25.24 -8.35 -13.91
N TRP A 68 25.37 -8.31 -15.24
CA TRP A 68 25.59 -9.51 -16.04
C TRP A 68 26.84 -10.30 -15.64
N SER A 69 27.94 -9.63 -15.28
CA SER A 69 29.17 -10.31 -14.81
C SER A 69 28.95 -11.19 -13.59
N LYS A 70 28.06 -10.79 -12.67
CA LYS A 70 27.63 -11.58 -11.52
C LYS A 70 26.61 -12.63 -11.96
N ALA A 71 25.59 -12.24 -12.69
CA ALA A 71 24.48 -13.09 -13.09
C ALA A 71 24.95 -14.35 -13.86
N LYS A 72 25.89 -14.20 -14.79
CA LYS A 72 26.42 -15.33 -15.58
C LYS A 72 27.23 -16.35 -14.74
N THR A 73 27.59 -16.05 -13.52
CA THR A 73 28.31 -16.95 -12.60
C THR A 73 27.39 -17.67 -11.63
N THR A 74 26.08 -17.47 -11.72
CA THR A 74 25.11 -18.17 -10.91
C THR A 74 25.18 -19.67 -11.17
N LEU A 75 25.45 -20.45 -10.12
CA LEU A 75 25.49 -21.90 -10.21
C LEU A 75 24.08 -22.46 -10.10
N ILE A 76 23.73 -23.37 -11.01
CA ILE A 76 22.46 -24.05 -11.05
C ILE A 76 22.67 -25.58 -11.05
N PRO A 77 21.77 -26.39 -10.46
CA PRO A 77 21.81 -27.82 -10.59
C PRO A 77 21.42 -28.24 -12.03
N LEU A 78 22.03 -29.30 -12.55
CA LEU A 78 21.73 -29.85 -13.88
C LEU A 78 21.40 -31.34 -13.78
N PRO A 79 20.19 -31.71 -13.34
CA PRO A 79 19.74 -33.10 -13.38
C PRO A 79 19.48 -33.55 -14.83
N PRO A 80 19.27 -34.86 -15.08
CA PRO A 80 18.85 -35.35 -16.39
C PRO A 80 17.62 -34.61 -16.94
N LEU A 81 17.50 -34.51 -18.27
CA LEU A 81 16.46 -33.76 -18.94
C LEU A 81 15.05 -34.14 -18.49
N GLU A 82 14.78 -35.44 -18.34
CA GLU A 82 13.51 -35.97 -17.87
C GLU A 82 13.11 -35.44 -16.49
N ILE A 83 14.09 -35.24 -15.61
CA ILE A 83 13.86 -34.64 -14.29
C ILE A 83 13.63 -33.12 -14.41
N GLN A 84 14.33 -32.43 -15.31
CA GLN A 84 14.10 -31.00 -15.58
C GLN A 84 12.67 -30.78 -16.07
N GLU A 85 12.20 -31.58 -17.05
CA GLU A 85 10.84 -31.50 -17.60
C GLU A 85 9.77 -31.74 -16.54
N GLU A 86 9.97 -32.74 -15.67
CA GLU A 86 9.02 -33.02 -14.59
C GLU A 86 8.97 -31.88 -13.56
N ILE A 87 10.12 -31.28 -13.20
CA ILE A 87 10.18 -30.11 -12.34
C ILE A 87 9.46 -28.92 -12.98
N VAL A 88 9.70 -28.67 -14.26
CA VAL A 88 9.01 -27.60 -15.02
C VAL A 88 7.50 -27.84 -15.00
N ARG A 89 7.04 -29.07 -15.28
CA ARG A 89 5.62 -29.41 -15.26
C ARG A 89 4.97 -29.11 -13.88
N ILE A 90 5.66 -29.44 -12.81
CA ILE A 90 5.18 -29.18 -11.44
C ILE A 90 5.16 -27.69 -11.17
N LEU A 91 6.27 -26.99 -11.45
CA LEU A 91 6.38 -25.54 -11.18
C LEU A 91 5.42 -24.70 -12.04
N ASP A 92 5.18 -25.08 -13.29
CA ASP A 92 4.18 -24.45 -14.15
C ASP A 92 2.78 -24.56 -13.57
N LYS A 93 2.41 -25.75 -13.10
CA LYS A 93 1.12 -25.97 -12.44
C LYS A 93 0.99 -25.12 -11.16
N PHE A 94 2.02 -25.10 -10.33
CA PHE A 94 2.02 -24.27 -9.11
C PHE A 94 1.98 -22.79 -9.44
N THR A 95 2.73 -22.34 -10.44
CA THR A 95 2.71 -20.94 -10.89
C THR A 95 1.31 -20.55 -11.37
N GLY A 96 0.70 -21.38 -12.24
CA GLY A 96 -0.66 -21.13 -12.72
C GLY A 96 -1.68 -21.04 -11.60
N LEU A 97 -1.70 -22.02 -10.68
CA LEU A 97 -2.59 -22.01 -9.52
C LEU A 97 -2.35 -20.81 -8.59
N THR A 98 -1.09 -20.40 -8.38
CA THR A 98 -0.76 -19.27 -7.52
C THR A 98 -1.24 -17.95 -8.15
N ILE A 99 -1.10 -17.79 -9.47
CA ILE A 99 -1.60 -16.62 -10.20
C ILE A 99 -3.12 -16.57 -10.11
N GLU A 100 -3.81 -17.68 -10.41
CA GLU A 100 -5.27 -17.77 -10.35
C GLU A 100 -5.81 -17.41 -8.96
N ILE A 101 -5.29 -18.03 -7.90
CA ILE A 101 -5.68 -17.74 -6.51
C ILE A 101 -5.42 -16.25 -6.16
N LYS A 102 -4.29 -15.72 -6.59
CA LYS A 102 -3.94 -14.31 -6.33
C LYS A 102 -4.90 -13.34 -7.04
N GLU A 103 -5.29 -13.65 -8.28
CA GLU A 103 -6.26 -12.86 -9.05
C GLU A 103 -7.65 -12.92 -8.40
N GLU A 104 -8.09 -14.12 -7.98
CA GLU A 104 -9.35 -14.30 -7.26
C GLU A 104 -9.37 -13.52 -5.94
N LEU A 105 -8.36 -13.67 -5.09
CA LEU A 105 -8.25 -12.95 -3.82
C LEU A 105 -8.15 -11.44 -4.02
N THR A 106 -7.47 -10.98 -5.06
CA THR A 106 -7.39 -9.55 -5.38
C THR A 106 -8.75 -9.01 -5.83
N THR A 107 -9.47 -9.78 -6.62
CA THR A 107 -10.83 -9.46 -7.07
C THR A 107 -11.79 -9.43 -5.88
N GLU A 108 -11.71 -10.44 -5.00
CA GLU A 108 -12.50 -10.46 -3.77
C GLU A 108 -12.20 -9.24 -2.90
N LEU A 109 -10.94 -8.86 -2.71
CA LEU A 109 -10.57 -7.68 -1.95
C LEU A 109 -11.20 -6.40 -2.51
N ILE A 110 -11.22 -6.24 -3.84
CA ILE A 110 -11.86 -5.09 -4.50
C ILE A 110 -13.37 -5.09 -4.22
N LEU A 111 -14.03 -6.22 -4.42
CA LEU A 111 -15.47 -6.36 -4.18
C LEU A 111 -15.84 -6.12 -2.71
N ARG A 112 -15.04 -6.62 -1.78
CA ARG A 112 -15.23 -6.40 -0.35
C ARG A 112 -15.04 -4.94 0.06
N LYS A 113 -14.08 -4.24 -0.55
CA LYS A 113 -13.91 -2.79 -0.34
C LYS A 113 -15.14 -2.02 -0.82
N GLN A 114 -15.67 -2.34 -1.99
CA GLN A 114 -16.90 -1.71 -2.51
C GLN A 114 -18.11 -2.00 -1.62
N GLN A 115 -18.26 -3.26 -1.19
CA GLN A 115 -19.31 -3.66 -0.26
C GLN A 115 -19.19 -2.92 1.07
N TYR A 116 -17.97 -2.80 1.62
CA TYR A 116 -17.72 -2.04 2.82
C TYR A 116 -18.10 -0.56 2.68
N GLU A 117 -17.70 0.09 1.59
CA GLU A 117 -18.05 1.49 1.34
C GLU A 117 -19.56 1.69 1.28
N HIS A 118 -20.29 0.77 0.67
CA HIS A 118 -21.77 0.80 0.62
C HIS A 118 -22.36 0.68 2.02
N TYR A 119 -22.01 -0.37 2.77
CA TYR A 119 -22.58 -0.57 4.11
C TYR A 119 -22.13 0.49 5.11
N ARG A 120 -20.90 1.00 5.01
CA ARG A 120 -20.45 2.15 5.82
C ARG A 120 -21.35 3.34 5.58
N ASP A 121 -21.57 3.71 4.33
CA ASP A 121 -22.39 4.88 3.99
C ASP A 121 -23.86 4.66 4.41
N GLU A 122 -24.38 3.46 4.28
CA GLU A 122 -25.73 3.09 4.77
C GLU A 122 -25.85 3.20 6.29
N LEU A 123 -24.92 2.60 7.06
CA LEU A 123 -24.90 2.63 8.52
C LEU A 123 -24.72 4.03 9.11
N LEU A 124 -24.08 4.93 8.36
CA LEU A 124 -23.83 6.31 8.77
C LEU A 124 -24.87 7.30 8.21
N THR A 125 -25.88 6.82 7.50
CA THR A 125 -26.97 7.64 6.96
C THR A 125 -28.20 7.48 7.86
N PHE A 126 -28.73 8.60 8.32
CA PHE A 126 -29.91 8.65 9.17
C PHE A 126 -30.98 9.57 8.55
N GLY A 127 -32.23 9.29 8.84
CA GLY A 127 -33.35 10.14 8.49
C GLY A 127 -33.42 11.41 9.36
N ASP A 128 -34.52 12.11 9.27
CA ASP A 128 -34.76 13.38 9.97
C ASP A 128 -35.01 13.18 11.49
N GLU A 129 -35.17 11.94 11.93
CA GLU A 129 -35.34 11.56 13.33
C GLU A 129 -34.06 11.72 14.16
N VAL A 130 -32.88 11.73 13.50
CA VAL A 130 -31.60 11.91 14.17
C VAL A 130 -31.13 13.34 13.99
N LYS A 131 -30.81 14.00 15.08
CA LYS A 131 -30.29 15.34 15.12
C LYS A 131 -28.99 15.41 14.31
N LYS A 132 -28.83 16.42 13.43
CA LYS A 132 -27.58 16.74 12.74
C LYS A 132 -26.96 17.97 13.35
N GLU A 133 -25.64 17.98 13.47
CA GLU A 133 -24.85 19.13 13.92
C GLU A 133 -23.57 19.28 13.10
N SER A 134 -23.06 20.49 13.00
CA SER A 134 -21.78 20.75 12.32
C SER A 134 -20.61 20.18 13.11
N LEU A 135 -19.57 19.74 12.40
CA LEU A 135 -18.31 19.29 13.01
C LEU A 135 -17.72 20.37 13.94
N GLU A 136 -17.97 21.66 13.67
CA GLU A 136 -17.52 22.75 14.53
C GLU A 136 -18.08 22.64 15.95
N LYS A 137 -19.36 22.28 16.08
CA LYS A 137 -20.00 22.11 17.38
C LYS A 137 -19.68 20.79 18.08
N CYS A 138 -19.20 19.81 17.32
CA CYS A 138 -18.83 18.50 17.80
C CYS A 138 -17.34 18.37 18.15
N THR A 139 -16.55 19.42 17.89
CA THR A 139 -15.09 19.37 18.07
C THR A 139 -14.57 20.47 18.97
N LEU A 140 -13.54 20.14 19.74
CA LEU A 140 -12.86 21.05 20.65
C LEU A 140 -11.79 21.89 19.91
N LYS A 141 -11.40 23.00 20.50
CA LYS A 141 -10.30 23.83 19.99
C LYS A 141 -8.95 23.14 20.20
N ILE A 142 -8.13 23.15 19.19
CA ILE A 142 -6.77 22.62 19.24
C ILE A 142 -5.79 23.69 19.73
N GLN A 143 -4.69 23.24 20.33
CA GLN A 143 -3.59 24.08 20.72
C GLN A 143 -2.60 24.25 19.56
N LYS A 144 -1.98 25.42 19.46
CA LYS A 144 -0.90 25.70 18.52
C LYS A 144 0.41 25.78 19.27
N VAL A 145 1.46 25.22 18.69
CA VAL A 145 2.81 25.31 19.23
C VAL A 145 3.32 26.76 19.09
N LYS A 146 4.00 27.24 20.14
CA LYS A 146 4.73 28.52 20.14
C LYS A 146 6.22 28.20 20.21
N TRP A 147 6.85 28.06 19.07
CA TRP A 147 8.26 27.65 18.96
C TRP A 147 9.23 28.49 19.78
N ASN A 148 8.93 29.78 19.97
CA ASN A 148 9.75 30.66 20.81
C ASN A 148 9.78 30.30 22.31
N ASN A 149 8.83 29.46 22.76
CA ASN A 149 8.68 29.03 24.15
C ASN A 149 9.03 27.57 24.36
N VAL A 150 9.45 26.86 23.29
CA VAL A 150 9.81 25.44 23.34
C VAL A 150 11.32 25.35 23.46
N SER A 151 11.78 24.63 24.49
CA SER A 151 13.19 24.24 24.64
C SER A 151 13.60 23.26 23.53
N GLU A 152 14.81 22.73 23.55
CA GLU A 152 15.38 21.82 22.53
C GLU A 152 14.69 20.46 22.41
N GLU A 153 13.40 20.36 22.79
CA GLU A 153 12.62 19.14 22.62
C GLU A 153 12.41 18.79 21.15
N GLU A 154 12.53 17.52 20.83
CA GLU A 154 12.25 16.98 19.50
C GLU A 154 10.81 16.48 19.40
N TYR A 155 10.19 16.74 18.27
CA TYR A 155 8.84 16.32 17.94
C TYR A 155 8.79 15.59 16.61
N ASN A 156 7.95 14.58 16.52
CA ASN A 156 7.57 14.00 15.24
C ASN A 156 6.65 14.96 14.47
N TYR A 157 7.05 15.33 13.28
CA TYR A 157 6.28 16.19 12.40
C TYR A 157 5.46 15.37 11.40
N ILE A 158 4.15 15.47 11.52
CA ILE A 158 3.19 14.82 10.65
C ILE A 158 2.78 15.81 9.55
N ASP A 159 3.28 15.61 8.35
CA ASP A 159 2.87 16.36 7.17
C ASP A 159 1.96 15.55 6.24
N LEU A 160 1.56 16.14 5.10
CA LEU A 160 0.69 15.44 4.14
C LEU A 160 1.33 14.19 3.53
N SER A 161 2.66 14.12 3.44
CA SER A 161 3.37 12.94 2.95
C SER A 161 3.43 11.81 3.98
N SER A 162 3.35 12.15 5.25
CA SER A 162 3.38 11.18 6.35
C SER A 162 2.16 10.26 6.42
N VAL A 163 1.04 10.62 5.78
CA VAL A 163 -0.19 9.82 5.81
C VAL A 163 -0.36 9.04 4.51
N ASN A 164 -0.36 7.72 4.63
CA ASN A 164 -0.62 6.82 3.52
C ASN A 164 -2.10 6.87 3.12
N ARG A 165 -2.37 6.97 1.82
CA ARG A 165 -3.73 7.11 1.26
C ARG A 165 -4.50 5.80 1.17
N ASP A 166 -3.78 4.67 1.12
CA ASP A 166 -4.39 3.37 0.88
C ASP A 166 -4.91 2.73 2.17
N ASN A 167 -4.25 3.02 3.31
CA ASN A 167 -4.60 2.47 4.61
C ASN A 167 -4.85 3.52 5.70
N ASN A 168 -4.75 4.82 5.37
CA ASN A 168 -5.00 5.94 6.27
C ASN A 168 -4.20 5.88 7.60
N LYS A 169 -2.95 5.42 7.52
CA LYS A 169 -2.03 5.33 8.66
C LYS A 169 -0.83 6.24 8.47
N ILE A 170 -0.25 6.69 9.58
CA ILE A 170 1.05 7.38 9.58
C ILE A 170 2.13 6.33 9.39
N TYR A 171 3.05 6.53 8.44
CA TYR A 171 4.11 5.57 8.14
C TYR A 171 5.52 6.14 8.27
N GLU A 172 5.70 7.46 8.06
CA GLU A 172 7.00 8.12 8.16
C GLU A 172 6.81 9.56 8.62
N THR A 173 7.63 10.01 9.56
CA THR A 173 7.62 11.37 10.09
C THR A 173 9.03 11.92 10.17
N GLN A 174 9.18 13.24 10.15
CA GLN A 174 10.45 13.93 10.35
C GLN A 174 10.56 14.39 11.81
N ASN A 175 11.74 14.23 12.42
CA ASN A 175 12.01 14.84 13.71
C ASN A 175 12.33 16.33 13.51
N ILE A 176 11.65 17.17 14.25
CA ILE A 176 11.80 18.62 14.22
C ILE A 176 11.94 19.18 15.64
N ASN A 177 12.57 20.34 15.75
CA ASN A 177 12.68 21.14 16.99
C ASN A 177 12.47 22.63 16.67
N SER A 178 12.66 23.49 17.65
CA SER A 178 12.45 24.93 17.50
C SER A 178 13.28 25.58 16.37
N THR A 179 14.43 24.99 15.99
CA THR A 179 15.34 25.53 14.95
C THR A 179 15.09 24.93 13.58
N THR A 180 14.57 23.70 13.50
CA THR A 180 14.36 22.96 12.24
C THR A 180 12.90 22.92 11.78
N ALA A 181 11.98 23.40 12.62
CA ALA A 181 10.54 23.33 12.37
C ALA A 181 10.13 24.08 11.09
N PRO A 182 9.48 23.40 10.13
CA PRO A 182 8.89 24.09 8.98
C PRO A 182 7.80 25.08 9.41
N SER A 183 7.59 26.12 8.61
CA SER A 183 6.58 27.17 8.90
C SER A 183 5.15 26.63 9.11
N ARG A 184 4.84 25.47 8.53
CA ARG A 184 3.54 24.79 8.67
C ARG A 184 3.44 23.88 9.91
N ALA A 185 4.51 23.65 10.65
CA ALA A 185 4.53 22.86 11.87
C ALA A 185 3.95 23.64 13.04
N GLN A 186 2.63 23.71 13.16
CA GLN A 186 1.98 24.62 14.12
C GLN A 186 0.93 24.00 15.01
N GLN A 187 0.42 22.81 14.70
CA GLN A 187 -0.73 22.23 15.39
C GLN A 187 -0.30 21.09 16.30
N ILE A 188 -0.68 21.13 17.58
CA ILE A 188 -0.45 20.03 18.53
C ILE A 188 -1.59 19.04 18.42
N VAL A 189 -1.26 17.79 18.07
CA VAL A 189 -2.22 16.68 18.01
C VAL A 189 -2.14 15.82 19.24
N LEU A 190 -3.27 15.26 19.66
CA LEU A 190 -3.37 14.29 20.75
C LEU A 190 -3.86 12.94 20.21
N GLU A 191 -3.65 11.90 21.02
CA GLU A 191 -4.24 10.59 20.74
C GLU A 191 -5.74 10.73 20.44
N ASN A 192 -6.24 10.01 19.46
CA ASN A 192 -7.61 10.03 18.95
C ASN A 192 -8.05 11.31 18.22
N ASP A 193 -7.20 12.32 18.04
CA ASP A 193 -7.51 13.40 17.10
C ASP A 193 -7.62 12.82 15.68
N ILE A 194 -8.55 13.35 14.90
CA ILE A 194 -8.67 13.04 13.48
C ILE A 194 -8.02 14.17 12.69
N ILE A 195 -7.13 13.85 11.77
CA ILE A 195 -6.55 14.79 10.84
C ILE A 195 -7.06 14.54 9.42
N PHE A 196 -7.47 15.59 8.73
CA PHE A 196 -7.96 15.58 7.36
C PHE A 196 -7.16 16.52 6.48
N GLY A 197 -6.56 15.99 5.40
CA GLY A 197 -5.74 16.77 4.45
C GLY A 197 -6.56 17.79 3.67
N THR A 198 -6.31 19.06 3.92
CA THR A 198 -7.07 20.18 3.32
C THR A 198 -6.51 20.63 1.97
N THR A 199 -5.28 20.24 1.63
CA THR A 199 -4.66 20.48 0.32
C THR A 199 -4.85 19.25 -0.55
N ARG A 200 -5.42 19.42 -1.75
CA ARG A 200 -5.84 18.33 -2.64
C ARG A 200 -6.68 17.30 -1.88
N PRO A 201 -7.81 17.73 -1.28
CA PRO A 201 -8.55 16.91 -0.31
C PRO A 201 -9.13 15.63 -0.92
N LEU A 202 -9.42 15.62 -2.23
CA LEU A 202 -9.90 14.41 -2.94
C LEU A 202 -8.83 13.31 -3.07
N LEU A 203 -7.59 13.56 -2.65
CA LEU A 203 -6.58 12.50 -2.48
C LEU A 203 -6.81 11.66 -1.22
N LYS A 204 -7.86 11.96 -0.45
CA LYS A 204 -8.33 11.16 0.70
C LYS A 204 -7.26 10.88 1.75
N ARG A 205 -6.45 11.91 2.11
CA ARG A 205 -5.49 11.80 3.21
C ARG A 205 -6.17 12.19 4.52
N TYR A 206 -6.46 11.21 5.33
CA TYR A 206 -6.97 11.39 6.69
C TYR A 206 -6.47 10.24 7.57
N CYS A 207 -6.34 10.46 8.85
CA CYS A 207 -6.09 9.39 9.81
C CYS A 207 -6.56 9.78 11.21
N ILE A 208 -6.68 8.78 12.07
CA ILE A 208 -6.81 8.97 13.52
C ILE A 208 -5.41 8.91 14.13
N ILE A 209 -5.08 9.83 15.02
CA ILE A 209 -3.76 9.91 15.66
C ILE A 209 -3.63 8.78 16.67
N PRO A 210 -2.70 7.84 16.47
CA PRO A 210 -2.46 6.77 17.41
C PRO A 210 -1.62 7.26 18.60
N LYS A 211 -1.57 6.48 19.66
CA LYS A 211 -0.95 6.82 20.95
C LYS A 211 0.51 7.24 20.85
N GLU A 212 1.29 6.64 19.96
CA GLU A 212 2.70 6.95 19.73
C GLU A 212 2.94 8.37 19.20
N TYR A 213 1.92 8.99 18.63
CA TYR A 213 1.97 10.37 18.15
C TYR A 213 1.20 11.35 19.07
N ASN A 214 0.88 10.94 20.28
CA ASN A 214 0.27 11.83 21.26
C ASN A 214 1.20 13.01 21.57
N ASN A 215 0.66 14.22 21.60
CA ASN A 215 1.40 15.48 21.85
C ASN A 215 2.50 15.77 20.81
N GLN A 216 2.32 15.31 19.57
CA GLN A 216 3.22 15.58 18.46
C GLN A 216 2.72 16.74 17.59
N ILE A 217 3.50 17.15 16.60
CA ILE A 217 3.24 18.33 15.77
C ILE A 217 2.67 17.93 14.41
N CYS A 218 1.56 18.53 14.03
CA CYS A 218 0.92 18.35 12.74
C CYS A 218 1.01 19.61 11.87
N SER A 219 1.09 19.40 10.56
CA SER A 219 1.09 20.46 9.55
C SER A 219 -0.25 21.20 9.48
N THR A 220 -0.22 22.50 9.25
CA THR A 220 -1.41 23.30 8.87
C THR A 220 -2.01 22.92 7.51
N GLY A 221 -1.44 21.94 6.82
CA GLY A 221 -2.06 21.29 5.66
C GLY A 221 -3.15 20.29 6.03
N PHE A 222 -3.33 20.03 7.33
CA PHE A 222 -4.43 19.25 7.86
C PHE A 222 -5.40 20.11 8.67
N CYS A 223 -6.70 19.83 8.54
CA CYS A 223 -7.70 20.21 9.53
C CYS A 223 -7.69 19.16 10.64
N VAL A 224 -7.44 19.61 11.88
CA VAL A 224 -7.49 18.72 13.05
C VAL A 224 -8.88 18.79 13.69
N LEU A 225 -9.50 17.62 13.84
CA LEU A 225 -10.83 17.44 14.43
C LEU A 225 -10.67 16.66 15.74
N ARG A 226 -10.66 17.39 16.85
CA ARG A 226 -10.64 16.83 18.21
C ARG A 226 -12.07 16.64 18.70
N ALA A 227 -12.51 15.42 18.82
CA ALA A 227 -13.87 15.11 19.26
C ALA A 227 -14.17 15.67 20.67
N ASP A 228 -15.36 16.25 20.86
CA ASP A 228 -15.93 16.38 22.21
C ASP A 228 -16.59 15.04 22.56
N GLU A 229 -15.89 14.20 23.31
CA GLU A 229 -16.31 12.82 23.61
C GLU A 229 -17.60 12.75 24.47
N ASN A 230 -18.08 13.88 24.99
CA ASN A 230 -19.41 13.96 25.61
C ASN A 230 -20.56 13.92 24.59
N ILE A 231 -20.23 14.19 23.29
CA ILE A 231 -21.19 14.36 22.21
C ILE A 231 -20.96 13.33 21.11
N VAL A 232 -19.68 13.10 20.72
CA VAL A 232 -19.32 12.33 19.57
C VAL A 232 -18.05 11.51 19.80
N LEU A 233 -18.05 10.26 19.38
CA LEU A 233 -16.85 9.42 19.44
C LEU A 233 -15.82 9.82 18.36
N PRO A 234 -14.50 9.82 18.65
CA PRO A 234 -13.47 10.10 17.65
C PRO A 234 -13.60 9.24 16.39
N LYS A 235 -13.81 7.93 16.54
CA LYS A 235 -14.00 7.01 15.41
C LYS A 235 -15.30 7.25 14.63
N TRP A 236 -16.33 7.83 15.27
CA TRP A 236 -17.53 8.26 14.56
C TRP A 236 -17.21 9.35 13.52
N ILE A 237 -16.45 10.36 13.94
CA ILE A 237 -15.98 11.41 13.03
C ILE A 237 -15.08 10.79 11.94
N PHE A 238 -14.16 9.90 12.31
CA PHE A 238 -13.25 9.23 11.37
C PHE A 238 -14.00 8.52 10.24
N TYR A 239 -15.04 7.74 10.59
CA TYR A 239 -15.85 7.05 9.59
C TYR A 239 -16.70 8.01 8.77
N LEU A 240 -17.28 9.03 9.36
CA LEU A 240 -18.10 10.02 8.66
C LEU A 240 -17.31 10.81 7.61
N ILE A 241 -16.07 11.22 7.90
CA ILE A 241 -15.21 11.89 6.92
C ILE A 241 -14.66 10.97 5.83
N SER A 242 -14.89 9.66 5.94
CA SER A 242 -14.54 8.70 4.91
C SER A 242 -15.68 8.44 3.91
N THR A 243 -16.92 8.92 4.19
CA THR A 243 -18.12 8.68 3.38
C THR A 243 -18.11 9.42 2.04
N ASN A 244 -18.86 8.86 1.08
CA ASN A 244 -19.06 9.53 -0.21
C ASN A 244 -19.80 10.88 -0.07
N SER A 245 -20.70 11.00 0.91
CA SER A 245 -21.41 12.27 1.20
C SER A 245 -20.44 13.37 1.64
N PHE A 246 -19.47 13.04 2.51
CA PHE A 246 -18.44 14.00 2.90
C PHE A 246 -17.56 14.41 1.72
N TYR A 247 -17.14 13.48 0.87
CA TYR A 247 -16.31 13.83 -0.29
C TYR A 247 -17.08 14.60 -1.36
N ALA A 248 -18.37 14.35 -1.55
CA ALA A 248 -19.22 15.19 -2.40
C ALA A 248 -19.34 16.64 -1.86
N TYR A 249 -19.45 16.78 -0.53
CA TYR A 249 -19.40 18.09 0.12
C TYR A 249 -18.05 18.77 -0.09
N VAL A 250 -16.95 18.07 0.10
CA VAL A 250 -15.58 18.59 -0.08
C VAL A 250 -15.36 19.02 -1.54
N GLU A 251 -15.78 18.23 -2.51
CA GLU A 251 -15.65 18.53 -3.92
C GLU A 251 -16.38 19.83 -4.30
N LYS A 252 -17.58 20.03 -3.76
CA LYS A 252 -18.40 21.23 -3.99
C LYS A 252 -17.79 22.48 -3.36
N ASN A 253 -17.08 22.35 -2.21
CA ASN A 253 -16.63 23.49 -1.40
C ASN A 253 -15.12 23.76 -1.48
N GLN A 254 -14.34 22.90 -2.16
CA GLN A 254 -12.92 23.17 -2.43
C GLN A 254 -12.74 24.30 -3.43
N LYS A 255 -11.62 25.01 -3.34
CA LYS A 255 -11.28 26.14 -4.22
C LYS A 255 -9.94 25.91 -4.91
N GLY A 256 -9.78 26.42 -6.11
CA GLY A 256 -8.58 26.30 -6.93
C GLY A 256 -8.66 25.15 -7.93
N THR A 257 -8.08 25.33 -9.12
CA THR A 257 -8.09 24.36 -10.22
C THR A 257 -6.89 23.41 -10.21
N SER A 258 -5.67 23.96 -10.18
CA SER A 258 -4.43 23.14 -10.22
C SER A 258 -4.04 22.58 -8.85
N TYR A 259 -4.31 23.34 -7.80
CA TYR A 259 -4.04 22.96 -6.41
C TYR A 259 -5.30 23.20 -5.56
N PRO A 260 -6.32 22.37 -5.71
CA PRO A 260 -7.56 22.53 -4.98
C PRO A 260 -7.30 22.39 -3.47
N ALA A 261 -7.96 23.25 -2.69
CA ALA A 261 -7.88 23.24 -1.23
C ALA A 261 -9.22 23.59 -0.62
N ILE A 262 -9.47 23.08 0.59
CA ILE A 262 -10.63 23.44 1.40
C ILE A 262 -10.15 24.01 2.73
N SER A 263 -10.81 25.07 3.24
CA SER A 263 -10.43 25.62 4.54
C SER A 263 -10.91 24.78 5.70
N ASP A 264 -10.21 24.83 6.85
CA ASP A 264 -10.64 24.17 8.10
C ASP A 264 -12.06 24.59 8.50
N THR A 265 -12.36 25.90 8.34
CA THR A 265 -13.68 26.44 8.63
C THR A 265 -14.75 25.78 7.76
N GLU A 266 -14.45 25.55 6.49
CA GLU A 266 -15.40 24.91 5.58
C GLU A 266 -15.57 23.42 5.90
N VAL A 267 -14.48 22.70 6.18
CA VAL A 267 -14.54 21.29 6.66
C VAL A 267 -15.43 21.20 7.90
N LYS A 268 -15.27 22.11 8.86
CA LYS A 268 -16.00 22.11 10.13
C LYS A 268 -17.49 22.47 10.00
N LYS A 269 -17.93 23.02 8.89
CA LYS A 269 -19.35 23.25 8.60
C LYS A 269 -20.10 21.99 8.15
N PHE A 270 -19.39 20.94 7.78
CA PHE A 270 -20.05 19.69 7.42
C PHE A 270 -20.94 19.19 8.56
N GLU A 271 -22.20 18.91 8.25
CA GLU A 271 -23.19 18.43 9.21
C GLU A 271 -23.12 16.91 9.33
N ILE A 272 -23.03 16.41 10.56
CA ILE A 272 -22.96 15.00 10.88
C ILE A 272 -24.18 14.57 11.69
N PRO A 273 -24.69 13.34 11.49
CA PRO A 273 -25.72 12.78 12.35
C PRO A 273 -25.15 12.45 13.74
N LEU A 274 -25.92 12.74 14.78
CA LEU A 274 -25.57 12.50 16.17
C LEU A 274 -26.62 11.59 16.86
N PRO A 275 -26.61 10.28 16.56
CA PRO A 275 -27.36 9.35 17.37
C PRO A 275 -26.75 9.24 18.77
N PRO A 276 -27.46 8.64 19.76
CA PRO A 276 -26.91 8.41 21.09
C PRO A 276 -25.55 7.73 21.05
N LEU A 277 -24.67 8.05 22.03
CA LEU A 277 -23.30 7.50 22.06
C LEU A 277 -23.24 5.97 22.01
N GLU A 278 -24.21 5.28 22.62
CA GLU A 278 -24.31 3.81 22.54
C GLU A 278 -24.53 3.31 21.10
N GLU A 279 -25.34 4.02 20.32
CA GLU A 279 -25.55 3.67 18.90
C GLU A 279 -24.34 4.01 18.06
N GLN A 280 -23.66 5.15 18.31
CA GLN A 280 -22.38 5.47 17.68
C GLN A 280 -21.36 4.34 17.94
N LYS A 281 -21.25 3.89 19.20
CA LYS A 281 -20.34 2.81 19.59
C LYS A 281 -20.66 1.49 18.87
N ARG A 282 -21.94 1.11 18.84
CA ARG A 282 -22.40 -0.10 18.17
C ARG A 282 -21.99 -0.11 16.68
N ILE A 283 -22.23 1.01 15.99
CA ILE A 283 -21.92 1.14 14.56
C ILE A 283 -20.39 1.17 14.35
N VAL A 284 -19.65 1.91 15.17
CA VAL A 284 -18.18 1.95 15.14
C VAL A 284 -17.58 0.56 15.29
N GLU A 285 -18.08 -0.25 16.24
CA GLU A 285 -17.59 -1.63 16.44
C GLU A 285 -17.83 -2.52 15.21
N ILE A 286 -18.94 -2.33 14.51
CA ILE A 286 -19.21 -3.04 13.25
C ILE A 286 -18.21 -2.62 12.18
N LEU A 287 -18.02 -1.30 11.99
CA LEU A 287 -17.11 -0.75 10.99
C LEU A 287 -15.65 -1.12 11.28
N ASP A 288 -15.22 -1.12 12.54
CA ASP A 288 -13.88 -1.56 12.96
C ASP A 288 -13.58 -3.02 12.57
N ARG A 289 -14.56 -3.92 12.71
CA ARG A 289 -14.43 -5.33 12.33
C ARG A 289 -14.26 -5.47 10.82
N PHE A 290 -15.05 -4.73 10.04
CA PHE A 290 -14.92 -4.72 8.58
C PHE A 290 -13.59 -4.12 8.13
N ASP A 291 -13.19 -2.99 8.71
CA ASP A 291 -11.92 -2.34 8.39
C ASP A 291 -10.72 -3.27 8.66
N LYS A 292 -10.75 -3.95 9.82
CA LYS A 292 -9.72 -4.94 10.17
C LYS A 292 -9.67 -6.07 9.13
N TYR A 293 -10.80 -6.64 8.73
CA TYR A 293 -10.84 -7.72 7.76
C TYR A 293 -10.29 -7.33 6.38
N ILE A 294 -10.57 -6.09 5.94
CA ILE A 294 -10.20 -5.61 4.60
C ILE A 294 -8.76 -5.07 4.56
N ASN A 295 -8.33 -4.38 5.61
CA ASN A 295 -7.10 -3.59 5.58
C ASN A 295 -5.98 -4.16 6.48
N ASP A 296 -6.26 -5.18 7.29
CA ASP A 296 -5.21 -5.77 8.13
C ASP A 296 -4.28 -6.66 7.30
N ILE A 297 -3.04 -6.21 7.18
CA ILE A 297 -1.97 -6.94 6.48
C ILE A 297 -1.59 -8.24 7.19
N LYS A 298 -1.95 -8.39 8.48
CA LYS A 298 -1.58 -9.57 9.28
C LYS A 298 -2.67 -10.64 9.37
N GLU A 299 -3.94 -10.24 9.30
CA GLU A 299 -5.08 -11.13 9.58
C GLU A 299 -6.17 -11.11 8.50
N GLY A 300 -6.10 -10.17 7.51
CA GLY A 300 -7.10 -10.00 6.46
C GLY A 300 -6.72 -10.63 5.12
N LEU A 301 -7.51 -10.34 4.10
CA LEU A 301 -7.26 -10.78 2.71
C LEU A 301 -5.84 -10.44 2.20
N PRO A 302 -5.25 -9.26 2.51
CA PRO A 302 -3.87 -8.97 2.14
C PRO A 302 -2.86 -9.96 2.73
N ALA A 303 -3.07 -10.42 3.97
CA ALA A 303 -2.21 -11.43 4.59
C ALA A 303 -2.28 -12.78 3.87
N GLU A 304 -3.46 -13.18 3.42
CA GLU A 304 -3.62 -14.43 2.68
C GLU A 304 -2.91 -14.37 1.32
N ILE A 305 -3.01 -13.27 0.59
CA ILE A 305 -2.30 -13.05 -0.68
C ILE A 305 -0.78 -13.19 -0.48
N GLU A 306 -0.22 -12.56 0.55
CA GLU A 306 1.20 -12.65 0.87
C GLU A 306 1.61 -14.07 1.27
N MET A 307 0.78 -14.76 2.06
CA MET A 307 1.04 -16.13 2.51
C MET A 307 1.08 -17.11 1.34
N ARG A 308 0.19 -16.98 0.34
CA ARG A 308 0.21 -17.81 -0.87
C ARG A 308 1.48 -17.60 -1.69
N GLN A 309 1.93 -16.36 -1.80
CA GLN A 309 3.19 -16.05 -2.48
C GLN A 309 4.40 -16.70 -1.79
N LYS A 310 4.49 -16.58 -0.46
CA LYS A 310 5.56 -17.21 0.33
C LYS A 310 5.54 -18.74 0.25
N GLN A 311 4.34 -19.32 0.23
CA GLN A 311 4.16 -20.77 0.06
C GLN A 311 4.70 -21.24 -1.30
N TYR A 312 4.39 -20.53 -2.38
CA TYR A 312 4.93 -20.81 -3.70
C TYR A 312 6.47 -20.73 -3.72
N GLU A 313 7.05 -19.68 -3.18
CA GLU A 313 8.50 -19.49 -3.12
C GLU A 313 9.20 -20.60 -2.33
N HIS A 314 8.61 -21.05 -1.24
CA HIS A 314 9.10 -22.18 -0.44
C HIS A 314 9.13 -23.48 -1.25
N TYR A 315 8.03 -23.86 -1.87
CA TYR A 315 7.97 -25.08 -2.67
C TYR A 315 8.86 -25.03 -3.91
N ARG A 316 8.96 -23.87 -4.57
CA ARG A 316 9.92 -23.68 -5.67
C ARG A 316 11.35 -23.94 -5.20
N LYS A 317 11.73 -23.41 -4.05
CA LYS A 317 13.06 -23.61 -3.47
C LYS A 317 13.31 -25.09 -3.14
N GLU A 318 12.37 -25.77 -2.53
CA GLU A 318 12.50 -27.22 -2.20
C GLU A 318 12.64 -28.08 -3.46
N LEU A 319 11.88 -27.83 -4.50
CA LEU A 319 11.94 -28.59 -5.77
C LEU A 319 13.26 -28.39 -6.51
N LEU A 320 13.92 -27.24 -6.34
CA LEU A 320 15.18 -26.91 -6.99
C LEU A 320 16.41 -27.20 -6.11
N ASP A 321 16.23 -27.59 -4.84
CA ASP A 321 17.33 -27.85 -3.92
C ASP A 321 17.85 -29.28 -4.07
N PHE A 322 18.89 -29.44 -4.88
CA PHE A 322 19.58 -30.72 -5.06
C PHE A 322 20.79 -30.83 -4.12
N LYS A 323 20.94 -31.99 -3.47
CA LYS A 323 22.16 -32.28 -2.71
C LYS A 323 23.35 -32.29 -3.66
N LYS A 324 24.39 -31.51 -3.33
CA LYS A 324 25.66 -31.55 -4.05
C LYS A 324 26.19 -32.98 -4.01
N LEU A 325 26.37 -33.63 -5.16
CA LEU A 325 27.15 -34.82 -5.25
C LEU A 325 28.61 -34.47 -4.93
N ASN A 326 29.09 -34.93 -3.78
CA ASN A 326 30.53 -34.94 -3.50
C ASN A 326 31.18 -35.92 -4.50
N MET A 327 31.68 -35.41 -5.62
CA MET A 327 32.62 -36.19 -6.41
C MET A 327 33.93 -36.18 -5.63
N GLU A 328 34.11 -37.18 -4.80
CA GLU A 328 35.45 -37.57 -4.37
C GLU A 328 36.23 -37.99 -5.64
N ARG A 329 37.29 -37.22 -5.92
CA ARG A 329 38.26 -37.52 -6.96
C ARG A 329 39.22 -38.59 -6.49
#